data_c82a738ec88d481304e85b28fe591cb8
#
_entry.id   c82a738ec88d481304e85b28fe591cb8
#
_cell.length_a   1.000
_cell.length_b   1.000
_cell.length_c   1.000
_cell.angle_alpha   90.00
_cell.angle_beta   90.00
_cell.angle_gamma   90.00
#
_symmetry.space_group_name_H-M   'P 1'
#
loop_
_entity.id
_entity.type
_entity.pdbx_description
1 polymer ?
#
loop_
_entity_poly.entity_id
_entity_poly.type
_entity_poly.pdbx_seq_one_letter_code
_entity_poly.pdbx_strand_id
1 'polypeptide(L)'
;MNLPRRTGPFLLKGFALRQLHEGDKAQMMRMQDEVLSSLADPAWFFPSEEWEFDEWLQNREAFGYFDGDVMAGYAAMASWRTRGDRGYARKLGEPEENTYDFHDVLVLPRYQGRGMHTRFLNLFEEMARAMGGRAIYATVDPGNSASWHNFEKAGYALVCTCPAYDGRMRRYYKRTLD
;
A
#
# COMPACT_ATOMS: atom_id res chain seq x y z
N MET A 1 3.49 14.67 0.07
CA MET A 1 2.36 14.22 0.92
C MET A 1 2.72 14.46 2.39
N ASN A 2 1.88 15.06 3.22
CA ASN A 2 2.20 15.33 4.64
C ASN A 2 1.38 14.41 5.53
N LEU A 3 2.01 13.94 6.63
CA LEU A 3 1.29 13.16 7.65
C LEU A 3 0.11 13.98 8.22
N PRO A 4 -1.07 13.37 8.37
CA PRO A 4 -2.16 13.98 9.12
C PRO A 4 -1.77 14.20 10.58
N ARG A 5 -2.58 14.96 11.33
CA ARG A 5 -2.26 15.36 12.72
C ARG A 5 -1.93 14.14 13.60
N ARG A 6 -1.13 14.37 14.67
CA ARG A 6 -0.61 13.34 15.61
C ARG A 6 -1.67 12.48 16.35
N THR A 7 -2.92 12.51 15.95
CA THR A 7 -4.02 11.72 16.54
C THR A 7 -4.87 11.17 15.41
N GLY A 8 -5.02 9.84 15.34
CA GLY A 8 -5.84 9.20 14.31
C GLY A 8 -5.82 7.67 14.42
N PRO A 9 -6.71 6.98 13.70
CA PRO A 9 -6.86 5.52 13.74
C PRO A 9 -5.65 4.75 13.17
N PHE A 10 -4.69 5.48 12.58
CA PHE A 10 -3.45 4.94 12.04
C PHE A 10 -2.30 4.87 13.08
N LEU A 11 -2.45 5.46 14.28
CA LEU A 11 -1.40 5.36 15.31
C LEU A 11 -1.38 3.96 15.94
N LEU A 12 -0.17 3.44 16.14
CA LEU A 12 0.06 2.16 16.79
C LEU A 12 0.96 2.36 18.00
N LYS A 13 0.45 2.00 19.20
CA LYS A 13 1.20 2.13 20.44
C LYS A 13 2.53 1.36 20.37
N GLY A 14 3.62 2.02 20.75
CA GLY A 14 4.96 1.44 20.75
C GLY A 14 5.69 1.53 19.41
N PHE A 15 5.08 2.10 18.37
CA PHE A 15 5.70 2.27 17.05
C PHE A 15 5.69 3.74 16.64
N ALA A 16 6.79 4.19 16.04
CA ALA A 16 6.84 5.48 15.38
C ALA A 16 6.35 5.33 13.93
N LEU A 17 5.41 6.19 13.51
CA LEU A 17 4.98 6.29 12.13
C LEU A 17 5.63 7.51 11.49
N ARG A 18 6.30 7.34 10.36
CA ARG A 18 6.86 8.45 9.60
C ARG A 18 6.84 8.22 8.09
N GLN A 19 6.95 9.30 7.37
CA GLN A 19 7.22 9.27 5.93
C GLN A 19 8.63 8.74 5.69
N LEU A 20 8.78 7.92 4.64
CA LEU A 20 10.06 7.37 4.22
C LEU A 20 10.79 8.33 3.28
N HIS A 21 12.09 8.22 3.22
CA HIS A 21 12.99 9.02 2.38
C HIS A 21 14.06 8.13 1.76
N GLU A 22 14.87 8.67 0.88
CA GLU A 22 15.87 7.92 0.11
C GLU A 22 16.79 7.05 0.97
N GLY A 23 17.18 7.51 2.16
CA GLY A 23 17.99 6.73 3.11
C GLY A 23 17.32 5.45 3.64
N ASP A 24 16.01 5.31 3.47
CA ASP A 24 15.25 4.12 3.90
C ASP A 24 15.18 3.03 2.83
N LYS A 25 15.52 3.35 1.55
CA LYS A 25 15.37 2.46 0.40
C LYS A 25 15.97 1.08 0.65
N ALA A 26 17.23 1.03 1.10
CA ALA A 26 17.90 -0.24 1.35
C ALA A 26 17.21 -1.10 2.41
N GLN A 27 16.55 -0.47 3.40
CA GLN A 27 15.80 -1.19 4.42
C GLN A 27 14.46 -1.69 3.88
N MET A 28 13.78 -0.92 3.01
CA MET A 28 12.55 -1.35 2.31
C MET A 28 12.82 -2.58 1.43
N MET A 29 13.87 -2.55 0.63
CA MET A 29 14.24 -3.66 -0.27
C MET A 29 14.56 -4.93 0.53
N ARG A 30 15.40 -4.83 1.58
CA ARG A 30 15.67 -5.98 2.46
C ARG A 30 14.41 -6.54 3.13
N MET A 31 13.49 -5.66 3.52
CA MET A 31 12.21 -6.06 4.10
C MET A 31 11.34 -6.80 3.08
N GLN A 32 11.31 -6.34 1.83
CA GLN A 32 10.63 -7.06 0.76
C GLN A 32 11.16 -8.48 0.63
N ASP A 33 12.48 -8.66 0.56
CA ASP A 33 13.12 -9.99 0.45
C ASP A 33 12.77 -10.89 1.65
N GLU A 34 12.81 -10.35 2.89
CA GLU A 34 12.48 -11.10 4.11
C GLU A 34 11.01 -11.54 4.10
N VAL A 35 10.09 -10.63 3.75
CA VAL A 35 8.65 -10.95 3.70
C VAL A 35 8.35 -11.96 2.60
N LEU A 36 8.90 -11.80 1.40
CA LEU A 36 8.71 -12.72 0.29
C LEU A 36 9.19 -14.14 0.62
N SER A 37 10.37 -14.25 1.26
CA SER A 37 10.90 -15.55 1.70
C SER A 37 10.03 -16.26 2.74
N SER A 38 9.16 -15.50 3.44
CA SER A 38 8.27 -16.01 4.49
C SER A 38 6.87 -16.36 3.99
N LEU A 39 6.53 -16.01 2.74
CA LEU A 39 5.21 -16.29 2.17
C LEU A 39 5.02 -17.79 1.95
N ALA A 40 3.83 -18.29 2.25
CA ALA A 40 3.44 -19.67 1.97
C ALA A 40 3.39 -19.94 0.45
N ASP A 41 3.03 -18.94 -0.35
CA ASP A 41 3.06 -18.97 -1.80
C ASP A 41 3.70 -17.67 -2.32
N PRO A 42 4.87 -17.73 -2.97
CA PRO A 42 5.51 -16.56 -3.55
C PRO A 42 4.65 -15.82 -4.59
N ALA A 43 3.68 -16.48 -5.22
CA ALA A 43 2.78 -15.86 -6.18
C ALA A 43 1.82 -14.84 -5.55
N TRP A 44 1.65 -14.83 -4.23
CA TRP A 44 0.76 -13.91 -3.53
C TRP A 44 1.21 -12.45 -3.61
N PHE A 45 2.49 -12.23 -3.84
CA PHE A 45 3.05 -10.89 -3.97
C PHE A 45 3.83 -10.77 -5.29
N PHE A 46 3.69 -9.64 -5.96
CA PHE A 46 4.51 -9.28 -7.11
C PHE A 46 5.60 -8.32 -6.63
N PRO A 47 6.87 -8.73 -6.64
CA PRO A 47 7.95 -7.90 -6.10
C PRO A 47 8.04 -6.56 -6.82
N SER A 48 8.18 -5.49 -6.06
CA SER A 48 8.46 -4.18 -6.61
C SER A 48 9.91 -4.08 -7.04
N GLU A 49 10.14 -3.44 -8.18
CA GLU A 49 11.46 -3.20 -8.72
C GLU A 49 12.13 -1.98 -8.07
N GLU A 50 13.44 -1.88 -8.16
CA GLU A 50 14.22 -0.82 -7.52
C GLU A 50 13.74 0.59 -7.88
N TRP A 51 13.37 0.82 -9.14
CA TRP A 51 12.88 2.10 -9.63
C TRP A 51 11.53 2.51 -9.01
N GLU A 52 10.69 1.55 -8.60
CA GLU A 52 9.41 1.84 -7.93
C GLU A 52 9.65 2.41 -6.53
N PHE A 53 10.62 1.85 -5.78
CA PHE A 53 11.04 2.42 -4.50
C PHE A 53 11.56 3.85 -4.67
N ASP A 54 12.39 4.10 -5.70
CA ASP A 54 12.88 5.46 -5.99
C ASP A 54 11.72 6.42 -6.25
N GLU A 55 10.77 6.01 -7.07
CA GLU A 55 9.60 6.83 -7.40
C GLU A 55 8.77 7.18 -6.16
N TRP A 56 8.44 6.19 -5.32
CA TRP A 56 7.67 6.43 -4.09
C TRP A 56 8.39 7.33 -3.11
N LEU A 57 9.69 7.18 -2.97
CA LEU A 57 10.49 8.01 -2.05
C LEU A 57 10.64 9.44 -2.56
N GLN A 58 10.92 9.63 -3.85
CA GLN A 58 10.99 10.95 -4.49
C GLN A 58 9.65 11.69 -4.42
N ASN A 59 8.56 11.00 -4.67
CA ASN A 59 7.20 11.54 -4.62
C ASN A 59 6.64 11.65 -3.20
N ARG A 60 7.37 11.17 -2.18
CA ARG A 60 6.95 11.18 -0.77
C ARG A 60 5.66 10.39 -0.53
N GLU A 61 5.53 9.26 -1.19
CA GLU A 61 4.34 8.40 -1.24
C GLU A 61 4.45 7.13 -0.36
N ALA A 62 5.59 6.94 0.32
CA ALA A 62 5.84 5.80 1.20
C ALA A 62 5.91 6.21 2.68
N PHE A 63 5.35 5.34 3.54
CA PHE A 63 5.31 5.52 4.99
C PHE A 63 5.68 4.22 5.70
N GLY A 64 6.30 4.33 6.88
CA GLY A 64 6.74 3.17 7.65
C GLY A 64 6.44 3.28 9.14
N TYR A 65 6.16 2.14 9.76
CA TYR A 65 6.17 1.96 11.21
C TYR A 65 7.53 1.46 11.67
N PHE A 66 8.03 2.04 12.74
CA PHE A 66 9.34 1.73 13.32
C PHE A 66 9.22 1.31 14.78
N ASP A 67 9.93 0.24 15.13
CA ASP A 67 10.23 -0.19 16.49
C ASP A 67 11.71 0.18 16.77
N GLY A 68 11.94 1.34 17.41
CA GLY A 68 13.27 1.95 17.42
C GLY A 68 13.77 2.23 16.00
N ASP A 69 14.93 1.67 15.65
CA ASP A 69 15.53 1.83 14.31
C ASP A 69 15.08 0.75 13.31
N VAL A 70 14.27 -0.21 13.73
CA VAL A 70 13.79 -1.31 12.91
C VAL A 70 12.50 -0.90 12.21
N MET A 71 12.49 -0.91 10.88
CA MET A 71 11.26 -0.78 10.10
C MET A 71 10.43 -2.05 10.28
N ALA A 72 9.30 -1.95 10.98
CA ALA A 72 8.41 -3.06 11.27
C ALA A 72 7.43 -3.36 10.12
N GLY A 73 7.07 -2.32 9.36
CA GLY A 73 6.24 -2.40 8.18
C GLY A 73 6.31 -1.12 7.37
N TYR A 74 6.09 -1.21 6.07
CA TYR A 74 5.90 -0.04 5.21
C TYR A 74 4.74 -0.24 4.26
N ALA A 75 4.25 0.86 3.73
CA ALA A 75 3.29 0.88 2.64
C ALA A 75 3.50 2.09 1.74
N ALA A 76 3.08 1.95 0.47
CA ALA A 76 3.14 3.00 -0.52
C ALA A 76 1.78 3.21 -1.20
N MET A 77 1.46 4.47 -1.52
CA MET A 77 0.25 4.83 -2.27
C MET A 77 0.59 5.90 -3.31
N ALA A 78 0.55 5.52 -4.58
CA ALA A 78 0.85 6.42 -5.69
C ALA A 78 -0.35 7.28 -6.09
N SER A 79 -0.07 8.54 -6.39
CA SER A 79 -1.06 9.50 -6.89
C SER A 79 -1.29 9.31 -8.40
N TRP A 80 -2.49 9.63 -8.89
CA TRP A 80 -2.77 9.74 -10.32
C TRP A 80 -1.84 10.69 -11.07
N ARG A 81 -1.19 11.62 -10.37
CA ARG A 81 -0.24 12.60 -10.93
C ARG A 81 1.17 12.06 -11.12
N THR A 82 1.54 11.03 -10.36
CA THR A 82 2.91 10.51 -10.29
C THR A 82 3.07 9.17 -10.99
N ARG A 83 2.04 8.31 -10.99
CA ARG A 83 2.10 6.95 -11.51
C ARG A 83 2.08 6.81 -13.04
N GLY A 84 1.85 7.90 -13.79
CA GLY A 84 1.75 7.85 -15.26
C GLY A 84 0.59 6.95 -15.74
N ASP A 85 0.83 6.17 -16.79
CA ASP A 85 -0.18 5.31 -17.43
C ASP A 85 -0.45 3.98 -16.70
N ARG A 86 0.17 3.74 -15.56
CA ARG A 86 0.12 2.47 -14.81
C ARG A 86 -1.06 2.35 -13.85
N GLY A 87 -1.96 3.34 -13.85
CA GLY A 87 -3.07 3.44 -12.89
C GLY A 87 -4.09 2.31 -12.99
N TYR A 88 -4.54 1.83 -11.81
CA TYR A 88 -5.57 0.79 -11.74
C TYR A 88 -6.94 1.30 -12.23
N ALA A 89 -7.27 2.58 -12.00
CA ALA A 89 -8.48 3.18 -12.56
C ALA A 89 -8.52 3.06 -14.09
N ARG A 90 -7.40 3.40 -14.78
CA ARG A 90 -7.28 3.25 -16.25
C ARG A 90 -7.47 1.81 -16.68
N LYS A 91 -6.85 0.86 -16.00
CA LYS A 91 -7.00 -0.58 -16.26
C LYS A 91 -8.46 -1.04 -16.20
N LEU A 92 -9.24 -0.44 -15.33
CA LEU A 92 -10.66 -0.73 -15.12
C LEU A 92 -11.59 0.09 -16.02
N GLY A 93 -11.06 0.95 -16.91
CA GLY A 93 -11.85 1.86 -17.75
C GLY A 93 -12.54 2.98 -16.96
N GLU A 94 -12.05 3.30 -15.78
CA GLU A 94 -12.58 4.36 -14.92
C GLU A 94 -11.77 5.66 -15.06
N PRO A 95 -12.37 6.85 -14.77
CA PRO A 95 -11.64 8.10 -14.76
C PRO A 95 -10.49 8.09 -13.76
N GLU A 96 -9.31 8.61 -14.14
CA GLU A 96 -8.09 8.56 -13.34
C GLU A 96 -7.91 9.76 -12.40
N GLU A 97 -8.51 10.91 -12.74
CA GLU A 97 -8.31 12.13 -11.98
C GLU A 97 -8.74 11.99 -10.52
N ASN A 98 -7.90 12.50 -9.62
CA ASN A 98 -8.09 12.43 -8.17
C ASN A 98 -8.23 10.98 -7.63
N THR A 99 -7.56 10.01 -8.27
CA THR A 99 -7.49 8.63 -7.79
C THR A 99 -6.08 8.29 -7.30
N TYR A 100 -6.02 7.28 -6.44
CA TYR A 100 -4.79 6.80 -5.84
C TYR A 100 -4.72 5.28 -5.97
N ASP A 101 -3.51 4.75 -6.10
CA ASP A 101 -3.26 3.31 -6.12
C ASP A 101 -2.48 2.92 -4.87
N PHE A 102 -3.08 2.08 -4.05
CA PHE A 102 -2.41 1.44 -2.94
C PHE A 102 -1.53 0.32 -3.50
N HIS A 103 -0.23 0.54 -3.49
CA HIS A 103 0.75 -0.40 -4.05
C HIS A 103 1.14 -1.45 -3.01
N ASP A 104 2.24 -1.19 -2.33
CA ASP A 104 2.79 -2.14 -1.38
C ASP A 104 2.23 -1.95 0.02
N VAL A 105 2.02 -3.05 0.71
CA VAL A 105 1.91 -3.10 2.16
C VAL A 105 2.64 -4.35 2.64
N LEU A 106 3.77 -4.15 3.27
CA LEU A 106 4.58 -5.21 3.83
C LEU A 106 4.78 -5.03 5.33
N VAL A 107 4.67 -6.11 6.07
CA VAL A 107 4.89 -6.15 7.51
C VAL A 107 5.78 -7.34 7.81
N LEU A 108 6.91 -7.11 8.48
CA LEU A 108 7.83 -8.17 8.88
C LEU A 108 7.09 -9.26 9.67
N PRO A 109 7.40 -10.55 9.45
CA PRO A 109 6.69 -11.65 10.08
C PRO A 109 6.51 -11.52 11.59
N ARG A 110 7.56 -11.08 12.31
CA ARG A 110 7.54 -10.87 13.76
C ARG A 110 6.64 -9.73 14.26
N TYR A 111 6.19 -8.87 13.35
CA TYR A 111 5.29 -7.75 13.64
C TYR A 111 3.88 -7.93 13.07
N GLN A 112 3.61 -9.01 12.37
CA GLN A 112 2.28 -9.34 11.86
C GLN A 112 1.26 -9.53 12.99
N GLY A 113 -0.03 -9.45 12.66
CA GLY A 113 -1.12 -9.58 13.65
C GLY A 113 -1.34 -8.34 14.54
N ARG A 114 -0.54 -7.26 14.40
CA ARG A 114 -0.66 -6.02 15.18
C ARG A 114 -1.56 -4.96 14.51
N GLY A 115 -2.18 -5.29 13.38
CA GLY A 115 -3.11 -4.41 12.67
C GLY A 115 -2.42 -3.29 11.87
N MET A 116 -1.14 -3.42 11.51
CA MET A 116 -0.41 -2.40 10.73
C MET A 116 -1.04 -2.19 9.34
N HIS A 117 -1.44 -3.27 8.65
CA HIS A 117 -2.09 -3.18 7.35
C HIS A 117 -3.33 -2.27 7.41
N THR A 118 -4.25 -2.55 8.32
CA THR A 118 -5.46 -1.74 8.50
C THR A 118 -5.14 -0.27 8.81
N ARG A 119 -4.09 -0.03 9.59
CA ARG A 119 -3.67 1.34 9.91
C ARG A 119 -3.07 2.09 8.72
N PHE A 120 -2.34 1.42 7.84
CA PHE A 120 -1.91 2.00 6.58
C PHE A 120 -3.10 2.35 5.68
N LEU A 121 -4.13 1.47 5.60
CA LEU A 121 -5.35 1.77 4.85
C LEU A 121 -6.02 3.04 5.39
N ASN A 122 -6.17 3.15 6.72
CA ASN A 122 -6.76 4.34 7.34
C ASN A 122 -5.92 5.60 7.10
N LEU A 123 -4.59 5.50 7.19
CA LEU A 123 -3.68 6.61 6.92
C LEU A 123 -3.86 7.13 5.50
N PHE A 124 -3.82 6.25 4.53
CA PHE A 124 -3.91 6.64 3.13
C PHE A 124 -5.32 7.12 2.74
N GLU A 125 -6.37 6.58 3.36
CA GLU A 125 -7.72 7.09 3.17
C GLU A 125 -7.84 8.54 3.67
N GLU A 126 -7.33 8.85 4.88
CA GLU A 126 -7.32 10.23 5.39
C GLU A 126 -6.48 11.17 4.51
N MET A 127 -5.32 10.71 4.06
CA MET A 127 -4.45 11.50 3.19
C MET A 127 -5.10 11.76 1.83
N ALA A 128 -5.68 10.75 1.20
CA ALA A 128 -6.37 10.89 -0.07
C ALA A 128 -7.56 11.86 0.04
N ARG A 129 -8.38 11.76 1.10
CA ARG A 129 -9.47 12.71 1.37
C ARG A 129 -8.97 14.14 1.53
N ALA A 130 -7.90 14.34 2.30
CA ALA A 130 -7.31 15.66 2.52
C ALA A 130 -6.76 16.30 1.23
N MET A 131 -6.44 15.48 0.23
CA MET A 131 -5.97 15.92 -1.09
C MET A 131 -7.09 15.99 -2.15
N GLY A 132 -8.36 15.85 -1.75
CA GLY A 132 -9.50 15.86 -2.66
C GLY A 132 -9.62 14.58 -3.49
N GLY A 133 -9.12 13.48 -2.96
CA GLY A 133 -9.20 12.16 -3.58
C GLY A 133 -10.62 11.67 -3.73
N ARG A 134 -10.90 10.99 -4.83
CA ARG A 134 -12.21 10.43 -5.16
C ARG A 134 -12.28 8.94 -4.91
N ALA A 135 -11.19 8.23 -5.14
CA ALA A 135 -11.10 6.79 -4.91
C ALA A 135 -9.66 6.32 -4.69
N ILE A 136 -9.52 5.23 -3.95
CA ILE A 136 -8.28 4.45 -3.82
C ILE A 136 -8.53 3.08 -4.42
N TYR A 137 -7.60 2.61 -5.23
CA TYR A 137 -7.61 1.27 -5.82
C TYR A 137 -6.47 0.43 -5.25
N ALA A 138 -6.67 -0.88 -5.25
CA ALA A 138 -5.64 -1.84 -4.85
C ALA A 138 -5.80 -3.14 -5.64
N THR A 139 -4.72 -3.91 -5.76
CA THR A 139 -4.77 -5.27 -6.32
C THR A 139 -4.21 -6.27 -5.32
N VAL A 140 -4.83 -7.45 -5.26
CA VAL A 140 -4.43 -8.53 -4.36
C VAL A 140 -4.53 -9.86 -5.09
N ASP A 141 -3.59 -10.76 -4.83
CA ASP A 141 -3.70 -12.14 -5.31
C ASP A 141 -4.94 -12.83 -4.72
N PRO A 142 -5.75 -13.57 -5.52
CA PRO A 142 -6.93 -14.27 -5.03
C PRO A 142 -6.64 -15.27 -3.91
N GLY A 143 -5.45 -15.88 -3.88
CA GLY A 143 -5.01 -16.81 -2.84
C GLY A 143 -4.60 -16.14 -1.54
N ASN A 144 -4.24 -14.85 -1.56
CA ASN A 144 -3.80 -14.10 -0.37
C ASN A 144 -5.01 -13.60 0.46
N SER A 145 -5.72 -14.55 1.10
CA SER A 145 -6.93 -14.24 1.86
C SER A 145 -6.66 -13.29 3.05
N ALA A 146 -5.50 -13.38 3.68
CA ALA A 146 -5.13 -12.48 4.78
C ALA A 146 -5.07 -11.02 4.33
N SER A 147 -4.62 -10.77 3.10
CA SER A 147 -4.53 -9.42 2.54
C SER A 147 -5.92 -8.91 2.10
N TRP A 148 -6.62 -9.64 1.24
CA TRP A 148 -7.88 -9.10 0.69
C TRP A 148 -8.98 -8.97 1.74
N HIS A 149 -9.03 -9.79 2.80
CA HIS A 149 -9.93 -9.57 3.94
C HIS A 149 -9.70 -8.22 4.65
N ASN A 150 -8.45 -7.73 4.72
CA ASN A 150 -8.18 -6.43 5.31
C ASN A 150 -8.78 -5.30 4.46
N PHE A 151 -8.70 -5.40 3.13
CA PHE A 151 -9.33 -4.43 2.23
C PHE A 151 -10.85 -4.44 2.39
N GLU A 152 -11.48 -5.60 2.38
CA GLU A 152 -12.94 -5.73 2.56
C GLU A 152 -13.41 -5.16 3.91
N LYS A 153 -12.71 -5.47 5.00
CA LYS A 153 -12.99 -4.90 6.33
C LYS A 153 -12.82 -3.39 6.40
N ALA A 154 -11.91 -2.83 5.60
CA ALA A 154 -11.72 -1.39 5.47
C ALA A 154 -12.74 -0.73 4.51
N GLY A 155 -13.71 -1.48 3.99
CA GLY A 155 -14.78 -0.98 3.13
C GLY A 155 -14.40 -0.83 1.66
N TYR A 156 -13.32 -1.49 1.22
CA TYR A 156 -13.03 -1.62 -0.20
C TYR A 156 -13.97 -2.65 -0.84
N ALA A 157 -14.57 -2.29 -1.96
CA ALA A 157 -15.41 -3.17 -2.75
C ALA A 157 -14.59 -3.90 -3.82
N LEU A 158 -14.83 -5.20 -4.00
CA LEU A 158 -14.28 -5.94 -5.12
C LEU A 158 -14.92 -5.45 -6.43
N VAL A 159 -14.11 -4.99 -7.38
CA VAL A 159 -14.56 -4.55 -8.71
C VAL A 159 -14.55 -5.73 -9.69
N CYS A 160 -13.42 -6.42 -9.81
CA CYS A 160 -13.28 -7.61 -10.65
C CYS A 160 -12.16 -8.51 -10.16
N THR A 161 -12.15 -9.74 -10.67
CA THR A 161 -10.97 -10.60 -10.66
C THR A 161 -10.55 -10.82 -12.11
N CYS A 162 -9.45 -10.24 -12.51
CA CYS A 162 -9.01 -10.19 -13.90
C CYS A 162 -7.47 -10.19 -14.01
N PRO A 163 -6.91 -10.49 -15.21
CA PRO A 163 -5.46 -10.50 -15.41
C PRO A 163 -4.85 -9.12 -15.12
N ALA A 164 -3.75 -9.10 -14.37
CA ALA A 164 -2.95 -7.91 -14.07
C ALA A 164 -1.70 -7.81 -14.98
N TYR A 165 -0.73 -7.04 -14.54
CA TYR A 165 0.48 -6.63 -15.25
C TYR A 165 1.39 -7.78 -15.72
N ASP A 166 1.33 -8.93 -15.09
CA ASP A 166 2.12 -10.13 -15.41
C ASP A 166 1.27 -11.28 -15.99
N GLY A 167 0.00 -11.01 -16.30
CA GLY A 167 -0.97 -12.00 -16.76
C GLY A 167 -1.59 -12.84 -15.64
N ARG A 168 -1.12 -12.75 -14.41
CA ARG A 168 -1.72 -13.44 -13.27
C ARG A 168 -3.05 -12.81 -12.89
N MET A 169 -3.97 -13.64 -12.41
CA MET A 169 -5.26 -13.15 -11.89
C MET A 169 -5.05 -12.33 -10.62
N ARG A 170 -5.67 -11.16 -10.57
CA ARG A 170 -5.70 -10.29 -9.38
C ARG A 170 -7.13 -9.87 -9.08
N ARG A 171 -7.44 -9.73 -7.79
CA ARG A 171 -8.66 -9.08 -7.31
C ARG A 171 -8.40 -7.59 -7.28
N TYR A 172 -9.18 -6.82 -8.05
CA TYR A 172 -9.12 -5.36 -8.04
C TYR A 172 -10.14 -4.82 -7.06
N TYR A 173 -9.68 -4.04 -6.12
CA TYR A 173 -10.49 -3.41 -5.09
C TYR A 173 -10.55 -1.90 -5.29
N LYS A 174 -11.67 -1.31 -4.89
CA LYS A 174 -11.92 0.14 -4.93
C LYS A 174 -12.51 0.62 -3.62
N ARG A 175 -11.98 1.69 -3.08
CA ARG A 175 -12.55 2.49 -2.00
C ARG A 175 -12.99 3.83 -2.56
N THR A 176 -14.29 4.08 -2.65
CA THR A 176 -14.82 5.42 -2.97
C THR A 176 -14.65 6.32 -1.76
N LEU A 177 -14.20 7.54 -2.00
CA LEU A 177 -14.00 8.56 -0.97
C LEU A 177 -15.07 9.64 -1.18
N ASP A 178 -15.92 9.80 -0.19
CA ASP A 178 -16.98 10.86 -0.17
C ASP A 178 -16.39 12.15 0.37
#